data_95b277324ad03649c6c08d609bec90e2
#
_entry.id   95b277324ad03649c6c08d609bec90e2
#
_cell.length_a   1.000
_cell.length_b   1.000
_cell.length_c   1.000
_cell.angle_alpha   90.00
_cell.angle_beta   90.00
_cell.angle_gamma   90.00
#
_symmetry.space_group_name_H-M   'P 1'
#
loop_
_entity.id
_entity.type
_entity.pdbx_description
1 polymer ?
#
loop_
_entity_poly.entity_id
_entity_poly.type
_entity_poly.pdbx_seq_one_letter_code
_entity_poly.pdbx_strand_id
1 'polypeptide(L)'
;MSTLLIHHPQYAWLQDLGLREDNEGVYNGSWGGRGEVITTYCPANNEPIARVRQASLKDYEETIGKAKKAWNIWADIPAPKRGEIVRKIGDAFREKIQLLGRLVSLEMGKILVEGIGEVQEYVDVCDYAAGLSRMIGGPTLPSERPGHALIEMWNPLGLVGIITAFNFPVAVFGWNNAIALITGNVCLWKGAPTTSLVSVAVTKIIAQVLEDNLLPGAICSLVCGGADIGTTMARDERVNLLSFTGSTQVGKEVALMVQERFGKSLLELGGNNAIIAFEDADLSLVVPSVLFAAVGTAGQRCTTVRRLFLHESIHNEVVDRLRSAYSQIRVGNPWDPNILYGPLHTKQAVSMFVRAVEEAKKQGGTVVYGGKVMDHPGNYVEPTIVTGLAHDAPIVHQETFAPILYVFKFQDEEEVFEW
;
A
#
# COMPACT_ATOMS: atom_id res chain seq x y z
N MET A 1 -23.82 3.95 -22.05
CA MET A 1 -23.01 3.49 -20.91
C MET A 1 -21.78 2.82 -21.50
N SER A 2 -20.56 3.16 -21.08
CA SER A 2 -19.36 2.44 -21.54
C SER A 2 -19.44 0.99 -21.08
N THR A 3 -19.07 0.05 -21.94
CA THR A 3 -19.03 -1.38 -21.60
C THR A 3 -17.94 -1.60 -20.55
N LEU A 4 -18.23 -2.37 -19.49
CA LEU A 4 -17.24 -2.70 -18.48
C LEU A 4 -16.11 -3.54 -19.08
N LEU A 5 -14.86 -3.27 -18.68
CA LEU A 5 -13.70 -4.00 -19.19
C LEU A 5 -13.78 -5.52 -18.96
N ILE A 6 -14.40 -5.95 -17.87
CA ILE A 6 -14.57 -7.38 -17.56
C ILE A 6 -15.32 -8.17 -18.65
N HIS A 7 -16.08 -7.50 -19.50
CA HIS A 7 -16.79 -8.12 -20.62
C HIS A 7 -15.94 -8.25 -21.91
N HIS A 8 -14.80 -7.57 -21.96
CA HIS A 8 -13.91 -7.68 -23.11
C HIS A 8 -13.10 -8.98 -23.06
N PRO A 9 -12.95 -9.71 -24.17
CA PRO A 9 -12.22 -10.98 -24.20
C PRO A 9 -10.80 -10.91 -23.64
N GLN A 10 -10.10 -9.77 -23.81
CA GLN A 10 -8.74 -9.57 -23.29
C GLN A 10 -8.66 -9.53 -21.76
N TYR A 11 -9.78 -9.36 -21.05
CA TYR A 11 -9.87 -9.34 -19.59
C TYR A 11 -10.60 -10.58 -19.02
N ALA A 12 -10.88 -11.61 -19.84
CA ALA A 12 -11.56 -12.85 -19.40
C ALA A 12 -10.86 -13.53 -18.20
N TRP A 13 -9.53 -13.36 -18.09
CA TRP A 13 -8.73 -13.87 -16.98
C TRP A 13 -9.15 -13.32 -15.59
N LEU A 14 -9.91 -12.22 -15.51
CA LEU A 14 -10.48 -11.73 -14.24
C LEU A 14 -11.41 -12.77 -13.60
N GLN A 15 -12.04 -13.61 -14.39
CA GLN A 15 -12.90 -14.69 -13.90
C GLN A 15 -12.09 -15.81 -13.19
N ASP A 16 -10.81 -16.00 -13.56
CA ASP A 16 -9.91 -16.97 -12.90
C ASP A 16 -9.54 -16.54 -11.48
N LEU A 17 -9.74 -15.26 -11.17
CA LEU A 17 -9.67 -14.69 -9.80
C LEU A 17 -11.04 -14.68 -9.10
N GLY A 18 -12.07 -15.26 -9.72
CA GLY A 18 -13.43 -15.29 -9.19
C GLY A 18 -14.16 -13.95 -9.27
N LEU A 19 -13.65 -12.99 -10.04
CA LEU A 19 -14.30 -11.67 -10.23
C LEU A 19 -15.41 -11.75 -11.29
N ARG A 20 -16.43 -10.91 -11.10
CA ARG A 20 -17.61 -10.81 -11.95
C ARG A 20 -17.92 -9.35 -12.25
N GLU A 21 -18.94 -9.08 -13.04
CA GLU A 21 -19.45 -7.73 -13.28
C GLU A 21 -19.81 -7.01 -11.97
N ASP A 22 -20.58 -7.68 -11.12
CA ASP A 22 -20.95 -7.22 -9.78
C ASP A 22 -20.29 -8.13 -8.74
N ASN A 23 -19.50 -7.54 -7.85
CA ASN A 23 -18.78 -8.24 -6.81
C ASN A 23 -19.32 -7.83 -5.43
N GLU A 24 -19.38 -8.79 -4.53
CA GLU A 24 -19.69 -8.54 -3.12
C GLU A 24 -18.44 -8.04 -2.41
N GLY A 25 -18.55 -6.91 -1.70
CA GLY A 25 -17.43 -6.26 -1.02
C GLY A 25 -17.36 -6.56 0.47
N VAL A 26 -18.14 -7.51 0.96
CA VAL A 26 -18.10 -7.98 2.36
C VAL A 26 -17.85 -9.48 2.39
N TYR A 27 -16.90 -9.89 3.22
CA TYR A 27 -16.67 -11.29 3.55
C TYR A 27 -16.46 -11.47 5.06
N ASN A 28 -17.21 -12.41 5.64
CA ASN A 28 -17.16 -12.73 7.06
C ASN A 28 -17.40 -14.24 7.32
N GLY A 29 -16.91 -15.08 6.40
CA GLY A 29 -17.25 -16.50 6.30
C GLY A 29 -18.38 -16.75 5.29
N SER A 30 -19.01 -15.68 4.80
CA SER A 30 -19.94 -15.68 3.66
C SER A 30 -19.81 -14.35 2.93
N TRP A 31 -19.96 -14.36 1.61
CA TRP A 31 -19.96 -13.15 0.79
C TRP A 31 -21.28 -12.39 0.92
N GLY A 32 -21.22 -11.07 0.79
CA GLY A 32 -22.38 -10.18 0.84
C GLY A 32 -22.01 -8.71 0.68
N GLY A 33 -22.92 -7.84 1.10
CA GLY A 33 -22.81 -6.39 1.08
C GLY A 33 -24.16 -5.76 0.85
N ARG A 34 -24.48 -4.71 1.59
CA ARG A 34 -25.77 -3.97 1.55
C ARG A 34 -25.57 -2.47 1.36
N GLY A 35 -24.32 -2.04 1.23
CA GLY A 35 -23.98 -0.64 0.99
C GLY A 35 -24.10 -0.22 -0.46
N GLU A 36 -23.55 0.94 -0.78
CA GLU A 36 -23.51 1.52 -2.12
C GLU A 36 -22.70 0.64 -3.09
N VAL A 37 -23.10 0.64 -4.36
CA VAL A 37 -22.33 0.02 -5.43
C VAL A 37 -21.40 1.05 -6.04
N ILE A 38 -20.11 0.77 -6.00
CA ILE A 38 -19.10 1.60 -6.64
C ILE A 38 -18.57 0.91 -7.90
N THR A 39 -18.08 1.70 -8.85
CA THR A 39 -17.37 1.23 -10.05
C THR A 39 -15.88 1.53 -9.87
N THR A 40 -15.01 0.56 -10.16
CA THR A 40 -13.56 0.77 -10.22
C THR A 40 -13.13 1.05 -11.66
N TYR A 41 -12.02 1.76 -11.82
CA TYR A 41 -11.57 2.26 -13.12
C TYR A 41 -10.12 1.90 -13.37
N CYS A 42 -9.78 1.64 -14.64
CA CYS A 42 -8.40 1.46 -15.07
C CYS A 42 -7.73 2.84 -15.25
N PRO A 43 -6.66 3.15 -14.49
CA PRO A 43 -5.99 4.44 -14.60
C PRO A 43 -5.35 4.69 -15.98
N ALA A 44 -5.03 3.61 -16.71
CA ALA A 44 -4.36 3.68 -18.02
C ALA A 44 -5.25 4.25 -19.14
N ASN A 45 -6.59 4.16 -19.00
CA ASN A 45 -7.54 4.64 -20.02
C ASN A 45 -8.81 5.28 -19.41
N ASN A 46 -8.95 5.29 -18.10
CA ASN A 46 -10.13 5.75 -17.35
C ASN A 46 -11.42 4.98 -17.68
N GLU A 47 -11.31 3.75 -18.21
CA GLU A 47 -12.47 2.89 -18.47
C GLU A 47 -12.90 2.12 -17.21
N PRO A 48 -14.21 1.89 -17.04
CA PRO A 48 -14.74 1.14 -15.91
C PRO A 48 -14.38 -0.35 -16.01
N ILE A 49 -13.87 -0.94 -14.91
CA ILE A 49 -13.46 -2.36 -14.89
C ILE A 49 -14.64 -3.25 -14.51
N ALA A 50 -15.15 -3.09 -13.31
CA ALA A 50 -16.27 -3.84 -12.73
C ALA A 50 -16.85 -3.08 -11.54
N ARG A 51 -17.89 -3.63 -10.91
CA ARG A 51 -18.57 -3.01 -9.77
C ARG A 51 -18.34 -3.80 -8.49
N VAL A 52 -18.34 -3.10 -7.36
CA VAL A 52 -18.25 -3.69 -6.02
C VAL A 52 -19.32 -3.10 -5.12
N ARG A 53 -20.12 -3.95 -4.48
CA ARG A 53 -21.09 -3.55 -3.46
C ARG A 53 -20.40 -3.42 -2.11
N GLN A 54 -20.35 -2.22 -1.60
CA GLN A 54 -19.70 -1.91 -0.33
C GLN A 54 -20.47 -2.43 0.89
N ALA A 55 -19.84 -2.38 2.04
CA ALA A 55 -20.45 -2.66 3.33
C ALA A 55 -21.38 -1.52 3.77
N SER A 56 -22.49 -1.88 4.37
CA SER A 56 -23.25 -1.00 5.26
C SER A 56 -22.71 -1.10 6.70
N LEU A 57 -23.11 -0.17 7.58
CA LEU A 57 -22.79 -0.27 9.01
C LEU A 57 -23.34 -1.57 9.64
N LYS A 58 -24.46 -2.08 9.13
CA LYS A 58 -25.02 -3.37 9.58
C LYS A 58 -24.11 -4.54 9.17
N ASP A 59 -23.54 -4.52 7.97
CA ASP A 59 -22.58 -5.52 7.53
C ASP A 59 -21.31 -5.49 8.39
N TYR A 60 -20.85 -4.28 8.73
CA TYR A 60 -19.74 -4.08 9.65
C TYR A 60 -20.00 -4.75 11.01
N GLU A 61 -21.15 -4.45 11.64
CA GLU A 61 -21.54 -5.02 12.93
C GLU A 61 -21.61 -6.56 12.92
N GLU A 62 -22.23 -7.12 11.88
CA GLU A 62 -22.31 -8.57 11.70
C GLU A 62 -20.91 -9.19 11.53
N THR A 63 -20.02 -8.50 10.80
CA THR A 63 -18.65 -8.95 10.55
C THR A 63 -17.81 -8.95 11.82
N ILE A 64 -17.86 -7.87 12.62
CA ILE A 64 -17.18 -7.82 13.92
C ILE A 64 -17.64 -8.94 14.84
N GLY A 65 -18.95 -9.18 14.91
CA GLY A 65 -19.52 -10.26 15.74
C GLY A 65 -19.03 -11.65 15.34
N LYS A 66 -18.92 -11.92 14.04
CA LYS A 66 -18.38 -13.19 13.52
C LYS A 66 -16.87 -13.32 13.72
N ALA A 67 -16.11 -12.24 13.50
CA ALA A 67 -14.66 -12.22 13.70
C ALA A 67 -14.28 -12.50 15.16
N LYS A 68 -15.00 -11.93 16.13
CA LYS A 68 -14.78 -12.22 17.56
C LYS A 68 -15.03 -13.70 17.91
N LYS A 69 -16.04 -14.32 17.32
CA LYS A 69 -16.29 -15.76 17.51
C LYS A 69 -15.18 -16.62 16.87
N ALA A 70 -14.73 -16.24 15.67
CA ALA A 70 -13.64 -16.91 14.99
C ALA A 70 -12.31 -16.80 15.75
N TRP A 71 -12.08 -15.66 16.44
CA TRP A 71 -10.89 -15.47 17.25
C TRP A 71 -10.76 -16.52 18.37
N ASN A 72 -11.84 -16.86 19.06
CA ASN A 72 -11.80 -17.89 20.12
C ASN A 72 -11.30 -19.24 19.61
N ILE A 73 -11.64 -19.58 18.35
CA ILE A 73 -11.16 -20.83 17.71
C ILE A 73 -9.70 -20.69 17.28
N TRP A 74 -9.35 -19.55 16.64
CA TRP A 74 -8.04 -19.34 16.08
C TRP A 74 -6.94 -19.17 17.14
N ALA A 75 -7.23 -18.46 18.22
CA ALA A 75 -6.28 -18.22 19.31
C ALA A 75 -5.87 -19.51 20.02
N ASP A 76 -6.76 -20.49 20.11
CA ASP A 76 -6.49 -21.80 20.74
C ASP A 76 -5.61 -22.72 19.89
N ILE A 77 -5.47 -22.43 18.58
CA ILE A 77 -4.59 -23.19 17.70
C ILE A 77 -3.13 -22.82 18.01
N PRO A 78 -2.23 -23.79 18.26
CA PRO A 78 -0.82 -23.52 18.53
C PRO A 78 -0.15 -22.71 17.40
N ALA A 79 0.75 -21.79 17.74
CA ALA A 79 1.41 -20.90 16.77
C ALA A 79 2.04 -21.62 15.56
N PRO A 80 2.76 -22.77 15.71
CA PRO A 80 3.28 -23.50 14.55
C PRO A 80 2.18 -24.03 13.62
N LYS A 81 1.01 -24.37 14.15
CA LYS A 81 -0.13 -24.81 13.33
C LYS A 81 -0.77 -23.64 12.58
N ARG A 82 -0.86 -22.47 13.22
CA ARG A 82 -1.25 -21.23 12.51
C ARG A 82 -0.25 -20.90 11.40
N GLY A 83 1.06 -21.06 11.66
CA GLY A 83 2.11 -20.91 10.66
C GLY A 83 1.95 -21.81 9.44
N GLU A 84 1.48 -23.06 9.63
CA GLU A 84 1.18 -23.98 8.50
C GLU A 84 0.04 -23.44 7.62
N ILE A 85 -0.98 -22.82 8.21
CA ILE A 85 -2.08 -22.19 7.45
C ILE A 85 -1.58 -20.95 6.70
N VAL A 86 -0.77 -20.09 7.35
CA VAL A 86 -0.20 -18.91 6.71
C VAL A 86 0.72 -19.31 5.55
N ARG A 87 1.52 -20.37 5.68
CA ARG A 87 2.30 -20.93 4.57
C ARG A 87 1.40 -21.35 3.39
N LYS A 88 0.28 -22.04 3.66
CA LYS A 88 -0.69 -22.44 2.61
C LYS A 88 -1.32 -21.22 1.93
N ILE A 89 -1.55 -20.13 2.66
CA ILE A 89 -1.98 -18.85 2.08
C ILE A 89 -0.89 -18.35 1.12
N GLY A 90 0.38 -18.32 1.54
CA GLY A 90 1.51 -17.94 0.68
C GLY A 90 1.63 -18.82 -0.58
N ASP A 91 1.45 -20.14 -0.45
CA ASP A 91 1.46 -21.07 -1.57
C ASP A 91 0.33 -20.76 -2.58
N ALA A 92 -0.89 -20.50 -2.09
CA ALA A 92 -2.03 -20.14 -2.95
C ALA A 92 -1.82 -18.79 -3.68
N PHE A 93 -1.16 -17.81 -3.06
CA PHE A 93 -0.76 -16.57 -3.72
C PHE A 93 0.34 -16.80 -4.75
N ARG A 94 1.32 -17.67 -4.47
CA ARG A 94 2.39 -18.03 -5.39
C ARG A 94 1.84 -18.64 -6.69
N GLU A 95 0.80 -19.48 -6.60
CA GLU A 95 0.11 -20.05 -7.76
C GLU A 95 -0.63 -18.99 -8.59
N LYS A 96 -1.13 -17.93 -7.98
CA LYS A 96 -1.91 -16.87 -8.61
C LYS A 96 -1.11 -15.57 -8.88
N ILE A 97 0.19 -15.57 -8.63
CA ILE A 97 1.03 -14.36 -8.63
C ILE A 97 0.91 -13.54 -9.92
N GLN A 98 0.91 -14.19 -11.07
CA GLN A 98 0.81 -13.52 -12.38
C GLN A 98 -0.57 -12.85 -12.57
N LEU A 99 -1.64 -13.54 -12.21
CA LEU A 99 -3.01 -13.02 -12.35
C LEU A 99 -3.27 -11.86 -11.38
N LEU A 100 -2.85 -12.01 -10.11
CA LEU A 100 -2.97 -10.94 -9.12
C LEU A 100 -2.12 -9.73 -9.49
N GLY A 101 -0.88 -9.94 -9.94
CA GLY A 101 0.00 -8.85 -10.39
C GLY A 101 -0.63 -8.08 -11.57
N ARG A 102 -1.27 -8.80 -12.53
CA ARG A 102 -2.03 -8.17 -13.62
C ARG A 102 -3.23 -7.37 -13.10
N LEU A 103 -3.93 -7.87 -12.08
CA LEU A 103 -5.06 -7.16 -11.48
C LEU A 103 -4.60 -5.88 -10.75
N VAL A 104 -3.51 -5.96 -9.99
CA VAL A 104 -2.90 -4.78 -9.35
C VAL A 104 -2.53 -3.74 -10.41
N SER A 105 -1.87 -4.16 -11.49
CA SER A 105 -1.52 -3.28 -12.61
C SER A 105 -2.76 -2.66 -13.28
N LEU A 106 -3.83 -3.43 -13.45
CA LEU A 106 -5.07 -2.98 -14.08
C LEU A 106 -5.81 -1.92 -13.24
N GLU A 107 -5.97 -2.17 -11.92
CA GLU A 107 -6.81 -1.36 -11.07
C GLU A 107 -6.03 -0.20 -10.40
N MET A 108 -4.74 -0.39 -10.11
CA MET A 108 -3.90 0.64 -9.49
C MET A 108 -3.13 1.48 -10.51
N GLY A 109 -2.67 0.90 -11.61
CA GLY A 109 -1.94 1.60 -12.68
C GLY A 109 -0.41 1.44 -12.65
N LYS A 110 0.18 0.73 -11.67
CA LYS A 110 1.62 0.45 -11.68
C LYS A 110 1.99 -0.56 -12.77
N ILE A 111 3.24 -0.54 -13.22
CA ILE A 111 3.72 -1.47 -14.25
C ILE A 111 3.60 -2.92 -13.79
N LEU A 112 3.45 -3.85 -14.74
CA LEU A 112 3.18 -5.25 -14.45
C LEU A 112 4.24 -5.90 -13.54
N VAL A 113 5.52 -5.59 -13.75
CA VAL A 113 6.60 -6.14 -12.92
C VAL A 113 6.50 -5.68 -11.46
N GLU A 114 6.07 -4.44 -11.20
CA GLU A 114 5.80 -3.94 -9.85
C GLU A 114 4.55 -4.59 -9.25
N GLY A 115 3.50 -4.80 -10.04
CA GLY A 115 2.30 -5.51 -9.59
C GLY A 115 2.58 -6.96 -9.18
N ILE A 116 3.41 -7.68 -9.95
CA ILE A 116 3.86 -9.04 -9.62
C ILE A 116 4.75 -9.02 -8.37
N GLY A 117 5.71 -8.08 -8.31
CA GLY A 117 6.59 -7.90 -7.16
C GLY A 117 5.84 -7.65 -5.86
N GLU A 118 4.76 -6.87 -5.91
CA GLU A 118 3.90 -6.61 -4.75
C GLU A 118 3.22 -7.89 -4.22
N VAL A 119 2.75 -8.76 -5.10
CA VAL A 119 2.19 -10.05 -4.68
C VAL A 119 3.29 -10.95 -4.10
N GLN A 120 4.50 -10.92 -4.69
CA GLN A 120 5.67 -11.65 -4.18
C GLN A 120 6.01 -11.22 -2.74
N GLU A 121 5.92 -9.92 -2.42
CA GLU A 121 6.15 -9.45 -1.04
C GLU A 121 5.21 -10.12 -0.03
N TYR A 122 3.94 -10.31 -0.38
CA TYR A 122 3.02 -11.02 0.52
C TYR A 122 3.42 -12.50 0.69
N VAL A 123 3.83 -13.16 -0.39
CA VAL A 123 4.36 -14.53 -0.34
C VAL A 123 5.57 -14.62 0.58
N ASP A 124 6.53 -13.71 0.44
CA ASP A 124 7.77 -13.68 1.24
C ASP A 124 7.46 -13.46 2.73
N VAL A 125 6.50 -12.60 3.04
CA VAL A 125 6.08 -12.39 4.44
C VAL A 125 5.32 -13.59 4.99
N CYS A 126 4.57 -14.34 4.17
CA CYS A 126 3.98 -15.61 4.61
C CYS A 126 5.07 -16.64 4.97
N ASP A 127 6.13 -16.76 4.17
CA ASP A 127 7.27 -17.65 4.45
C ASP A 127 7.99 -17.22 5.73
N TYR A 128 8.27 -15.92 5.88
CA TYR A 128 8.84 -15.36 7.10
C TYR A 128 7.97 -15.65 8.33
N ALA A 129 6.67 -15.37 8.25
CA ALA A 129 5.71 -15.58 9.33
C ALA A 129 5.61 -17.06 9.73
N ALA A 130 5.62 -17.98 8.74
CA ALA A 130 5.62 -19.42 9.02
C ALA A 130 6.85 -19.83 9.83
N GLY A 131 8.03 -19.35 9.51
CA GLY A 131 9.26 -19.54 10.29
C GLY A 131 9.14 -18.92 11.69
N LEU A 132 8.71 -17.66 11.77
CA LEU A 132 8.55 -16.91 13.01
C LEU A 132 7.56 -17.59 13.97
N SER A 133 6.53 -18.30 13.47
CA SER A 133 5.55 -19.00 14.29
C SER A 133 6.15 -20.05 15.25
N ARG A 134 7.39 -20.50 14.96
CA ARG A 134 8.14 -21.46 15.81
C ARG A 134 9.18 -20.78 16.69
N MET A 135 9.35 -19.47 16.56
CA MET A 135 10.38 -18.69 17.25
C MET A 135 9.80 -17.64 18.23
N ILE A 136 8.49 -17.40 18.15
CA ILE A 136 7.83 -16.43 19.05
C ILE A 136 7.88 -16.98 20.47
N GLY A 137 8.71 -16.37 21.30
CA GLY A 137 8.88 -16.66 22.71
C GLY A 137 9.32 -15.43 23.46
N GLY A 138 9.18 -15.44 24.78
CA GLY A 138 9.76 -14.45 25.65
C GLY A 138 10.92 -15.03 26.45
N PRO A 139 11.69 -14.20 27.16
CA PRO A 139 12.78 -14.64 28.00
C PRO A 139 12.31 -15.45 29.19
N THR A 140 13.16 -16.37 29.63
CA THR A 140 13.07 -16.94 30.97
C THR A 140 14.01 -16.17 31.87
N LEU A 141 13.47 -15.59 32.95
CA LEU A 141 14.19 -14.72 33.88
C LEU A 141 14.37 -15.39 35.24
N PRO A 142 15.48 -15.12 35.96
CA PRO A 142 15.63 -15.61 37.33
C PRO A 142 14.63 -14.92 38.26
N SER A 143 14.20 -15.63 39.31
CA SER A 143 13.36 -15.12 40.35
C SER A 143 14.17 -14.88 41.62
N GLU A 144 13.82 -13.89 42.42
CA GLU A 144 14.35 -13.71 43.77
C GLU A 144 13.89 -14.80 44.77
N ARG A 145 12.86 -15.57 44.36
CA ARG A 145 12.33 -16.66 45.20
C ARG A 145 13.05 -17.98 44.90
N PRO A 146 13.53 -18.72 45.92
CA PRO A 146 14.13 -20.02 45.71
C PRO A 146 13.23 -20.99 44.98
N GLY A 147 13.75 -21.68 43.97
CA GLY A 147 12.99 -22.68 43.18
C GLY A 147 11.96 -22.10 42.20
N HIS A 148 11.98 -20.80 41.90
CA HIS A 148 11.08 -20.14 40.96
C HIS A 148 11.83 -19.59 39.75
N ALA A 149 11.15 -19.57 38.60
CA ALA A 149 11.56 -18.87 37.38
C ALA A 149 10.40 -17.99 36.87
N LEU A 150 10.73 -16.90 36.20
CA LEU A 150 9.76 -16.04 35.51
C LEU A 150 9.81 -16.36 34.02
N ILE A 151 8.66 -16.54 33.40
CA ILE A 151 8.54 -16.79 31.97
C ILE A 151 7.69 -15.69 31.36
N GLU A 152 8.24 -14.94 30.41
CA GLU A 152 7.48 -13.98 29.61
C GLU A 152 6.79 -14.73 28.47
N MET A 153 5.53 -14.41 28.23
CA MET A 153 4.75 -15.00 27.14
C MET A 153 3.98 -13.93 26.37
N TRP A 154 4.03 -14.00 25.05
CA TRP A 154 3.25 -13.15 24.17
C TRP A 154 1.87 -13.74 23.95
N ASN A 155 0.83 -12.97 24.24
CA ASN A 155 -0.56 -13.37 24.05
C ASN A 155 -1.18 -12.61 22.86
N PRO A 156 -2.12 -13.26 22.11
CA PRO A 156 -2.87 -12.58 21.07
C PRO A 156 -3.61 -11.35 21.58
N LEU A 157 -3.68 -10.30 20.78
CA LEU A 157 -4.43 -9.08 21.09
C LEU A 157 -5.94 -9.30 20.91
N GLY A 158 -6.33 -10.03 19.87
CA GLY A 158 -7.73 -10.25 19.51
C GLY A 158 -8.02 -9.94 18.05
N LEU A 159 -8.83 -8.91 17.79
CA LEU A 159 -9.15 -8.45 16.45
C LEU A 159 -8.22 -7.32 16.02
N VAL A 160 -7.54 -7.52 14.90
CA VAL A 160 -6.71 -6.51 14.23
C VAL A 160 -7.47 -5.93 13.05
N GLY A 161 -7.77 -4.64 13.12
CA GLY A 161 -8.27 -3.86 12.00
C GLY A 161 -7.11 -3.45 11.09
N ILE A 162 -7.27 -3.60 9.77
CA ILE A 162 -6.25 -3.24 8.79
C ILE A 162 -6.89 -2.33 7.74
N ILE A 163 -6.46 -1.07 7.68
CA ILE A 163 -6.88 -0.11 6.65
C ILE A 163 -5.68 0.13 5.73
N THR A 164 -5.84 -0.17 4.44
CA THR A 164 -4.76 -0.05 3.45
C THR A 164 -5.02 1.03 2.43
N ALA A 165 -3.93 1.64 1.92
CA ALA A 165 -3.97 2.61 0.84
C ALA A 165 -4.03 1.93 -0.54
N PHE A 166 -4.29 2.73 -1.58
CA PHE A 166 -4.48 2.25 -2.95
C PHE A 166 -3.20 1.80 -3.64
N ASN A 167 -2.05 2.35 -3.24
CA ASN A 167 -0.78 2.21 -3.96
C ASN A 167 -0.09 0.85 -3.79
N PHE A 168 -0.35 0.14 -2.68
CA PHE A 168 0.09 -1.23 -2.41
C PHE A 168 -1.08 -2.06 -1.85
N PRO A 169 -2.10 -2.36 -2.68
CA PRO A 169 -3.34 -2.97 -2.22
C PRO A 169 -3.19 -4.44 -1.77
N VAL A 170 -2.11 -5.12 -2.12
CA VAL A 170 -1.82 -6.52 -1.71
C VAL A 170 -0.78 -6.56 -0.61
N ALA A 171 0.41 -5.96 -0.82
CA ALA A 171 1.56 -6.10 0.06
C ALA A 171 1.28 -5.58 1.48
N VAL A 172 0.74 -4.36 1.60
CA VAL A 172 0.49 -3.75 2.92
C VAL A 172 -0.52 -4.55 3.74
N PHE A 173 -1.55 -5.10 3.10
CA PHE A 173 -2.44 -6.04 3.78
C PHE A 173 -1.67 -7.30 4.20
N GLY A 174 -0.88 -7.86 3.29
CA GLY A 174 -0.11 -9.08 3.50
C GLY A 174 0.85 -9.01 4.68
N TRP A 175 1.60 -7.91 4.79
CA TRP A 175 2.54 -7.69 5.91
C TRP A 175 1.84 -7.74 7.25
N ASN A 176 0.70 -7.05 7.37
CA ASN A 176 -0.09 -7.01 8.59
C ASN A 176 -0.78 -8.37 8.86
N ASN A 177 -1.42 -8.93 7.82
CA ASN A 177 -2.23 -10.13 7.94
C ASN A 177 -1.40 -11.36 8.35
N ALA A 178 -0.29 -11.63 7.65
CA ALA A 178 0.52 -12.82 7.93
C ALA A 178 1.06 -12.84 9.37
N ILE A 179 1.57 -11.69 9.84
CA ILE A 179 2.09 -11.57 11.21
C ILE A 179 0.96 -11.62 12.25
N ALA A 180 -0.15 -10.93 12.01
CA ALA A 180 -1.30 -10.97 12.91
C ALA A 180 -1.85 -12.40 13.08
N LEU A 181 -1.93 -13.15 11.98
CA LEU A 181 -2.44 -14.53 12.02
C LEU A 181 -1.54 -15.46 12.84
N ILE A 182 -0.23 -15.47 12.62
CA ILE A 182 0.66 -16.38 13.35
C ILE A 182 0.73 -16.05 14.83
N THR A 183 0.51 -14.79 15.20
CA THR A 183 0.44 -14.34 16.60
C THR A 183 -0.93 -14.61 17.25
N GLY A 184 -1.86 -15.26 16.55
CA GLY A 184 -3.15 -15.71 17.09
C GLY A 184 -4.26 -14.67 17.03
N ASN A 185 -4.08 -13.61 16.25
CA ASN A 185 -5.11 -12.60 16.00
C ASN A 185 -5.96 -12.96 14.78
N VAL A 186 -7.16 -12.39 14.69
CA VAL A 186 -7.99 -12.39 13.50
C VAL A 186 -7.96 -11.00 12.85
N CYS A 187 -8.21 -10.93 11.56
CA CYS A 187 -8.08 -9.69 10.79
C CYS A 187 -9.42 -9.24 10.21
N LEU A 188 -9.67 -7.93 10.30
CA LEU A 188 -10.72 -7.25 9.56
C LEU A 188 -10.08 -6.22 8.63
N TRP A 189 -10.17 -6.46 7.32
CA TRP A 189 -9.56 -5.62 6.30
C TRP A 189 -10.54 -4.63 5.69
N LYS A 190 -10.10 -3.39 5.54
CA LYS A 190 -10.71 -2.35 4.74
C LYS A 190 -9.69 -1.81 3.74
N GLY A 191 -9.75 -2.27 2.51
CA GLY A 191 -8.94 -1.74 1.40
C GLY A 191 -9.38 -0.32 0.98
N ALA A 192 -8.56 0.32 0.14
CA ALA A 192 -8.95 1.57 -0.51
C ALA A 192 -10.13 1.32 -1.48
N PRO A 193 -11.15 2.18 -1.51
CA PRO A 193 -12.31 1.99 -2.39
C PRO A 193 -11.95 1.86 -3.87
N THR A 194 -10.90 2.54 -4.31
CA THR A 194 -10.44 2.55 -5.70
C THR A 194 -9.67 1.31 -6.13
N THR A 195 -9.34 0.40 -5.20
CA THR A 195 -8.69 -0.89 -5.45
C THR A 195 -9.48 -2.05 -4.83
N SER A 196 -10.81 -1.94 -4.86
CA SER A 196 -11.71 -2.92 -4.21
C SER A 196 -11.71 -4.28 -4.91
N LEU A 197 -11.48 -4.37 -6.21
CA LEU A 197 -11.39 -5.66 -6.92
C LEU A 197 -10.17 -6.46 -6.47
N VAL A 198 -9.03 -5.79 -6.25
CA VAL A 198 -7.85 -6.42 -5.64
C VAL A 198 -8.20 -6.97 -4.26
N SER A 199 -8.87 -6.18 -3.41
CA SER A 199 -9.26 -6.60 -2.07
C SER A 199 -10.19 -7.83 -2.11
N VAL A 200 -11.15 -7.85 -3.02
CA VAL A 200 -12.05 -9.00 -3.22
C VAL A 200 -11.29 -10.23 -3.68
N ALA A 201 -10.41 -10.10 -4.69
CA ALA A 201 -9.64 -11.23 -5.23
C ALA A 201 -8.71 -11.85 -4.18
N VAL A 202 -7.97 -11.01 -3.44
CA VAL A 202 -7.11 -11.44 -2.33
C VAL A 202 -7.90 -12.19 -1.28
N THR A 203 -9.05 -11.66 -0.87
CA THR A 203 -9.91 -12.30 0.14
C THR A 203 -10.48 -13.63 -0.35
N LYS A 204 -10.83 -13.77 -1.64
CA LYS A 204 -11.29 -15.05 -2.22
C LYS A 204 -10.24 -16.14 -2.10
N ILE A 205 -8.97 -15.83 -2.35
CA ILE A 205 -7.88 -16.81 -2.22
C ILE A 205 -7.72 -17.24 -0.77
N ILE A 206 -7.70 -16.30 0.19
CA ILE A 206 -7.58 -16.62 1.61
C ILE A 206 -8.79 -17.42 2.09
N ALA A 207 -9.99 -17.03 1.70
CA ALA A 207 -11.24 -17.71 2.05
C ALA A 207 -11.21 -19.18 1.63
N GLN A 208 -10.73 -19.49 0.43
CA GLN A 208 -10.60 -20.85 -0.06
C GLN A 208 -9.61 -21.67 0.79
N VAL A 209 -8.46 -21.09 1.16
CA VAL A 209 -7.48 -21.77 2.03
C VAL A 209 -8.07 -22.05 3.41
N LEU A 210 -8.83 -21.11 3.99
CA LEU A 210 -9.48 -21.34 5.28
C LEU A 210 -10.55 -22.43 5.19
N GLU A 211 -11.37 -22.42 4.14
CA GLU A 211 -12.41 -23.43 3.90
C GLU A 211 -11.81 -24.82 3.71
N ASP A 212 -10.79 -24.98 2.89
CA ASP A 212 -10.08 -26.24 2.63
C ASP A 212 -9.46 -26.83 3.90
N ASN A 213 -9.22 -25.99 4.92
CA ASN A 213 -8.69 -26.42 6.21
C ASN A 213 -9.77 -26.46 7.32
N LEU A 214 -11.04 -26.38 6.97
CA LEU A 214 -12.20 -26.43 7.88
C LEU A 214 -12.13 -25.34 8.97
N LEU A 215 -11.60 -24.17 8.63
CA LEU A 215 -11.46 -23.03 9.52
C LEU A 215 -12.54 -21.98 9.24
N PRO A 216 -12.98 -21.22 10.27
CA PRO A 216 -13.93 -20.13 10.06
C PRO A 216 -13.39 -19.06 9.11
N GLY A 217 -14.10 -18.73 8.04
CA GLY A 217 -13.69 -17.68 7.09
C GLY A 217 -13.55 -16.31 7.74
N ALA A 218 -14.28 -16.05 8.83
CA ALA A 218 -14.20 -14.79 9.58
C ALA A 218 -12.86 -14.58 10.33
N ILE A 219 -11.91 -15.51 10.25
CA ILE A 219 -10.51 -15.31 10.67
C ILE A 219 -9.87 -14.17 9.82
N CYS A 220 -10.22 -14.09 8.52
CA CYS A 220 -9.82 -13.03 7.62
C CYS A 220 -11.06 -12.41 6.97
N SER A 221 -11.59 -11.38 7.58
CA SER A 221 -12.79 -10.69 7.11
C SER A 221 -12.46 -9.47 6.24
N LEU A 222 -13.35 -9.15 5.29
CA LEU A 222 -13.27 -7.97 4.40
C LEU A 222 -14.51 -7.12 4.57
N VAL A 223 -14.33 -5.79 4.61
CA VAL A 223 -15.39 -4.78 4.51
C VAL A 223 -14.93 -3.67 3.55
N CYS A 224 -15.32 -3.75 2.27
CA CYS A 224 -15.10 -2.64 1.34
C CYS A 224 -15.99 -1.46 1.76
N GLY A 225 -15.42 -0.26 1.83
CA GLY A 225 -16.18 0.92 2.25
C GLY A 225 -15.37 2.20 2.22
N GLY A 226 -16.03 3.31 2.38
CA GLY A 226 -15.47 4.65 2.41
C GLY A 226 -14.89 5.05 3.77
N ALA A 227 -14.87 6.36 3.99
CA ALA A 227 -14.40 6.95 5.24
C ALA A 227 -15.31 6.61 6.43
N ASP A 228 -16.59 6.41 6.20
CA ASP A 228 -17.58 6.03 7.21
C ASP A 228 -17.23 4.70 7.88
N ILE A 229 -16.94 3.67 7.10
CA ILE A 229 -16.49 2.35 7.60
C ILE A 229 -15.14 2.47 8.29
N GLY A 230 -14.19 3.25 7.72
CA GLY A 230 -12.87 3.48 8.33
C GLY A 230 -12.97 4.18 9.70
N THR A 231 -13.79 5.22 9.81
CA THR A 231 -14.05 5.95 11.06
C THR A 231 -14.72 5.04 12.09
N THR A 232 -15.71 4.24 11.65
CA THR A 232 -16.37 3.27 12.53
C THR A 232 -15.35 2.28 13.10
N MET A 233 -14.46 1.74 12.24
CA MET A 233 -13.40 0.82 12.68
C MET A 233 -12.41 1.47 13.65
N ALA A 234 -12.05 2.75 13.45
CA ALA A 234 -11.13 3.47 14.32
C ALA A 234 -11.72 3.71 15.73
N ARG A 235 -13.02 3.94 15.82
CA ARG A 235 -13.73 4.20 17.08
C ARG A 235 -14.21 2.94 17.79
N ASP A 236 -14.20 1.79 17.15
CA ASP A 236 -14.73 0.54 17.70
C ASP A 236 -13.78 -0.06 18.74
N GLU A 237 -14.20 -0.12 20.01
CA GLU A 237 -13.44 -0.68 21.12
C GLU A 237 -13.14 -2.19 20.95
N ARG A 238 -13.90 -2.89 20.10
CA ARG A 238 -13.69 -4.31 19.79
C ARG A 238 -12.51 -4.57 18.88
N VAL A 239 -11.99 -3.52 18.20
CA VAL A 239 -10.76 -3.55 17.40
C VAL A 239 -9.57 -3.29 18.32
N ASN A 240 -8.85 -4.32 18.68
CA ASN A 240 -7.78 -4.24 19.69
C ASN A 240 -6.52 -3.51 19.20
N LEU A 241 -6.21 -3.65 17.91
CA LEU A 241 -5.16 -2.91 17.21
C LEU A 241 -5.70 -2.45 15.86
N LEU A 242 -5.49 -1.19 15.51
CA LEU A 242 -5.76 -0.68 14.18
C LEU A 242 -4.45 -0.35 13.45
N SER A 243 -4.14 -1.09 12.39
CA SER A 243 -3.10 -0.72 11.43
C SER A 243 -3.71 0.15 10.34
N PHE A 244 -3.18 1.33 10.16
CA PHE A 244 -3.62 2.31 9.16
C PHE A 244 -2.46 2.72 8.26
N THR A 245 -2.66 2.60 6.95
CA THR A 245 -1.74 3.12 5.94
C THR A 245 -2.46 4.15 5.08
N GLY A 246 -1.92 5.36 5.02
CA GLY A 246 -2.53 6.47 4.27
C GLY A 246 -1.81 7.81 4.47
N SER A 247 -2.51 8.92 4.20
CA SER A 247 -1.92 10.24 4.36
C SER A 247 -1.67 10.59 5.83
N THR A 248 -0.65 11.40 6.09
CA THR A 248 -0.30 11.89 7.43
C THR A 248 -1.47 12.61 8.10
N GLN A 249 -2.24 13.40 7.35
CA GLN A 249 -3.39 14.09 7.89
C GLN A 249 -4.45 13.12 8.41
N VAL A 250 -4.86 12.15 7.59
CA VAL A 250 -5.88 11.15 8.00
C VAL A 250 -5.33 10.24 9.11
N GLY A 251 -4.04 9.89 9.06
CA GLY A 251 -3.38 9.11 10.10
C GLY A 251 -3.43 9.78 11.48
N LYS A 252 -3.25 11.11 11.52
CA LYS A 252 -3.42 11.89 12.76
C LYS A 252 -4.85 11.79 13.31
N GLU A 253 -5.86 11.91 12.45
CA GLU A 253 -7.27 11.78 12.85
C GLU A 253 -7.56 10.36 13.38
N VAL A 254 -7.06 9.34 12.69
CA VAL A 254 -7.19 7.93 13.11
C VAL A 254 -6.51 7.71 14.46
N ALA A 255 -5.29 8.23 14.65
CA ALA A 255 -4.58 8.12 15.92
C ALA A 255 -5.39 8.69 17.08
N LEU A 256 -5.96 9.89 16.91
CA LEU A 256 -6.77 10.53 17.94
C LEU A 256 -8.02 9.71 18.28
N MET A 257 -8.76 9.21 17.26
CA MET A 257 -9.94 8.36 17.47
C MET A 257 -9.61 7.07 18.21
N VAL A 258 -8.46 6.44 17.89
CA VAL A 258 -8.02 5.22 18.56
C VAL A 258 -7.58 5.50 20.00
N GLN A 259 -6.90 6.64 20.26
CA GLN A 259 -6.47 7.03 21.60
C GLN A 259 -7.64 7.42 22.52
N GLU A 260 -8.71 8.01 21.99
CA GLU A 260 -9.93 8.31 22.76
C GLU A 260 -10.48 7.07 23.49
N ARG A 261 -10.30 5.86 22.92
CA ARG A 261 -10.75 4.60 23.49
C ARG A 261 -9.63 3.75 24.12
N PHE A 262 -8.45 4.32 24.37
CA PHE A 262 -7.25 3.61 24.83
C PHE A 262 -6.83 2.42 23.97
N GLY A 263 -7.16 2.48 22.65
CA GLY A 263 -6.79 1.46 21.67
C GLY A 263 -5.33 1.57 21.26
N LYS A 264 -4.88 0.58 20.49
CA LYS A 264 -3.54 0.56 19.89
C LYS A 264 -3.64 0.90 18.41
N SER A 265 -2.76 1.77 17.91
CA SER A 265 -2.63 2.07 16.48
C SER A 265 -1.20 1.82 16.00
N LEU A 266 -1.07 1.32 14.77
CA LEU A 266 0.15 1.27 14.00
C LEU A 266 -0.09 2.12 12.74
N LEU A 267 0.73 3.14 12.54
CA LEU A 267 0.51 4.13 11.50
C LEU A 267 1.66 4.12 10.50
N GLU A 268 1.34 3.79 9.26
CA GLU A 268 2.22 3.88 8.11
C GLU A 268 1.75 5.06 7.23
N LEU A 269 2.51 6.14 7.23
CA LEU A 269 2.09 7.43 6.71
C LEU A 269 2.97 7.90 5.55
N GLY A 270 2.71 9.11 5.06
CA GLY A 270 3.49 9.74 4.02
C GLY A 270 4.84 10.26 4.48
N GLY A 271 5.62 10.77 3.54
CA GLY A 271 6.91 11.39 3.79
C GLY A 271 7.46 12.11 2.55
N ASN A 272 8.42 12.99 2.77
CA ASN A 272 9.20 13.64 1.71
C ASN A 272 10.66 13.21 1.80
N ASN A 273 10.92 11.98 1.37
CA ASN A 273 12.20 11.31 1.53
C ASN A 273 13.31 12.00 0.76
N ALA A 274 14.54 11.89 1.27
CA ALA A 274 15.71 12.54 0.74
C ALA A 274 16.78 11.54 0.29
N ILE A 275 17.55 11.94 -0.73
CA ILE A 275 18.88 11.42 -1.02
C ILE A 275 19.84 12.59 -0.86
N ILE A 276 20.97 12.36 -0.18
CA ILE A 276 22.05 13.33 0.00
C ILE A 276 23.29 12.75 -0.68
N ALA A 277 23.92 13.50 -1.59
CA ALA A 277 25.12 13.08 -2.29
C ALA A 277 26.22 14.13 -2.11
N PHE A 278 27.33 13.72 -1.51
CA PHE A 278 28.53 14.50 -1.30
C PHE A 278 29.44 14.50 -2.53
N GLU A 279 30.51 15.29 -2.51
CA GLU A 279 31.42 15.49 -3.63
C GLU A 279 32.16 14.22 -4.08
N ASP A 280 32.34 13.25 -3.18
CA ASP A 280 33.00 11.97 -3.43
C ASP A 280 32.05 10.84 -3.83
N ALA A 281 30.74 11.14 -3.99
CA ALA A 281 29.74 10.16 -4.34
C ALA A 281 29.97 9.53 -5.72
N ASP A 282 29.79 8.23 -5.84
CA ASP A 282 29.81 7.54 -7.15
C ASP A 282 28.55 7.88 -7.96
N LEU A 283 28.70 8.78 -8.93
CA LEU A 283 27.60 9.23 -9.77
C LEU A 283 27.00 8.12 -10.65
N SER A 284 27.72 7.04 -10.89
CA SER A 284 27.19 5.87 -11.61
C SER A 284 26.17 5.09 -10.80
N LEU A 285 26.18 5.22 -9.46
CA LEU A 285 25.19 4.69 -8.54
C LEU A 285 24.10 5.73 -8.20
N VAL A 286 24.51 7.00 -7.98
CA VAL A 286 23.56 8.07 -7.58
C VAL A 286 22.48 8.28 -8.63
N VAL A 287 22.85 8.46 -9.91
CA VAL A 287 21.88 8.82 -10.95
C VAL A 287 20.80 7.74 -11.17
N PRO A 288 21.13 6.45 -11.37
CA PRO A 288 20.09 5.42 -11.53
C PRO A 288 19.28 5.20 -10.25
N SER A 289 19.88 5.33 -9.05
CA SER A 289 19.18 5.20 -7.78
C SER A 289 18.14 6.32 -7.60
N VAL A 290 18.53 7.58 -7.86
CA VAL A 290 17.63 8.73 -7.81
C VAL A 290 16.50 8.57 -8.82
N LEU A 291 16.82 8.18 -10.08
CA LEU A 291 15.82 7.98 -11.11
C LEU A 291 14.77 6.97 -10.66
N PHE A 292 15.21 5.77 -10.27
CA PHE A 292 14.29 4.71 -9.80
C PHE A 292 13.46 5.16 -8.59
N ALA A 293 14.10 5.77 -7.59
CA ALA A 293 13.46 6.20 -6.35
C ALA A 293 12.45 7.34 -6.56
N ALA A 294 12.67 8.20 -7.56
CA ALA A 294 11.79 9.35 -7.85
C ALA A 294 10.60 8.99 -8.75
N VAL A 295 10.77 8.04 -9.70
CA VAL A 295 9.72 7.77 -10.70
C VAL A 295 9.03 6.42 -10.54
N GLY A 296 9.57 5.49 -9.74
CA GLY A 296 8.96 4.19 -9.48
C GLY A 296 7.50 4.35 -9.03
N THR A 297 6.61 3.51 -9.55
CA THR A 297 5.14 3.61 -9.32
C THR A 297 4.57 5.01 -9.62
N ALA A 298 5.12 5.72 -10.59
CA ALA A 298 4.77 7.11 -10.92
C ALA A 298 4.90 8.08 -9.70
N GLY A 299 5.90 7.87 -8.84
CA GLY A 299 6.08 8.68 -7.63
C GLY A 299 5.05 8.44 -6.52
N GLN A 300 4.26 7.35 -6.62
CA GLN A 300 3.16 7.06 -5.70
C GLN A 300 3.54 6.04 -4.63
N ARG A 301 4.73 6.22 -4.02
CA ARG A 301 5.18 5.45 -2.85
C ARG A 301 5.40 6.37 -1.66
N CYS A 302 5.14 5.89 -0.45
CA CYS A 302 5.55 6.56 0.78
C CYS A 302 7.08 6.72 0.87
N THR A 303 7.83 5.85 0.16
CA THR A 303 9.30 5.83 0.06
C THR A 303 9.84 6.60 -1.15
N THR A 304 9.01 7.23 -1.98
CA THR A 304 9.46 8.02 -3.15
C THR A 304 10.42 9.12 -2.71
N VAL A 305 11.57 9.20 -3.38
CA VAL A 305 12.48 10.34 -3.20
C VAL A 305 11.86 11.59 -3.81
N ARG A 306 11.67 12.59 -2.99
CA ARG A 306 11.10 13.89 -3.40
C ARG A 306 12.11 15.02 -3.27
N ARG A 307 13.14 14.85 -2.44
CA ARG A 307 14.20 15.82 -2.19
C ARG A 307 15.56 15.20 -2.50
N LEU A 308 16.30 15.81 -3.39
CA LEU A 308 17.67 15.45 -3.72
C LEU A 308 18.59 16.59 -3.32
N PHE A 309 19.47 16.34 -2.36
CA PHE A 309 20.48 17.30 -1.91
C PHE A 309 21.81 16.90 -2.51
N LEU A 310 22.42 17.84 -3.25
CA LEU A 310 23.68 17.64 -3.97
C LEU A 310 24.72 18.66 -3.50
N HIS A 311 25.90 18.17 -3.14
CA HIS A 311 27.05 19.05 -2.90
C HIS A 311 27.26 19.96 -4.10
N GLU A 312 27.62 21.22 -3.86
CA GLU A 312 27.67 22.25 -4.93
C GLU A 312 28.59 21.90 -6.11
N SER A 313 29.69 21.15 -5.83
CA SER A 313 30.65 20.74 -6.85
C SER A 313 30.10 19.73 -7.87
N ILE A 314 29.15 18.87 -7.48
CA ILE A 314 28.55 17.84 -8.34
C ILE A 314 27.16 18.19 -8.85
N HIS A 315 26.52 19.24 -8.29
CA HIS A 315 25.12 19.58 -8.54
C HIS A 315 24.79 19.68 -10.04
N ASN A 316 25.55 20.50 -10.79
CA ASN A 316 25.21 20.73 -12.19
C ASN A 316 25.38 19.48 -13.04
N GLU A 317 26.43 18.69 -12.79
CA GLU A 317 26.70 17.44 -13.49
C GLU A 317 25.58 16.41 -13.22
N VAL A 318 25.15 16.25 -11.96
CA VAL A 318 24.09 15.30 -11.61
C VAL A 318 22.76 15.74 -12.20
N VAL A 319 22.41 17.04 -12.17
CA VAL A 319 21.19 17.57 -12.79
C VAL A 319 21.17 17.30 -14.29
N ASP A 320 22.28 17.52 -15.01
CA ASP A 320 22.35 17.27 -16.45
C ASP A 320 22.26 15.77 -16.78
N ARG A 321 22.91 14.90 -16.00
CA ARG A 321 22.79 13.44 -16.14
C ARG A 321 21.36 12.97 -15.86
N LEU A 322 20.69 13.50 -14.84
CA LEU A 322 19.28 13.18 -14.53
C LEU A 322 18.36 13.65 -15.65
N ARG A 323 18.53 14.87 -16.20
CA ARG A 323 17.74 15.34 -17.35
C ARG A 323 17.88 14.41 -18.55
N SER A 324 19.10 13.99 -18.85
CA SER A 324 19.38 13.03 -19.92
C SER A 324 18.69 11.68 -19.65
N ALA A 325 18.76 11.17 -18.43
CA ALA A 325 18.11 9.92 -18.04
C ALA A 325 16.59 10.01 -18.11
N TYR A 326 15.99 11.10 -17.60
CA TYR A 326 14.54 11.34 -17.65
C TYR A 326 14.02 11.43 -19.08
N SER A 327 14.80 11.97 -20.02
CA SER A 327 14.39 12.04 -21.43
C SER A 327 14.28 10.67 -22.11
N GLN A 328 14.85 9.61 -21.52
CA GLN A 328 14.80 8.24 -22.00
C GLN A 328 13.69 7.41 -21.36
N ILE A 329 13.01 7.95 -20.33
CA ILE A 329 11.93 7.24 -19.65
C ILE A 329 10.76 7.06 -20.61
N ARG A 330 10.35 5.81 -20.77
CA ARG A 330 9.15 5.46 -21.53
C ARG A 330 7.97 5.36 -20.58
N VAL A 331 7.02 6.27 -20.79
CA VAL A 331 5.75 6.34 -20.04
C VAL A 331 4.64 5.78 -20.92
N GLY A 332 3.77 4.94 -20.39
CA GLY A 332 2.68 4.38 -21.20
C GLY A 332 1.90 3.25 -20.53
N ASN A 333 1.35 2.36 -21.33
CA ASN A 333 0.52 1.27 -20.84
C ASN A 333 1.30 0.38 -19.85
N PRO A 334 0.82 0.20 -18.62
CA PRO A 334 1.50 -0.57 -17.57
C PRO A 334 1.81 -2.04 -17.93
N TRP A 335 1.14 -2.59 -18.94
CA TRP A 335 1.36 -3.97 -19.38
C TRP A 335 2.39 -4.11 -20.51
N ASP A 336 2.89 -3.00 -21.05
CA ASP A 336 3.99 -3.04 -22.01
C ASP A 336 5.32 -3.24 -21.25
N PRO A 337 6.08 -4.33 -21.53
CA PRO A 337 7.33 -4.63 -20.83
C PRO A 337 8.45 -3.60 -21.07
N ASN A 338 8.28 -2.73 -22.06
CA ASN A 338 9.25 -1.67 -22.38
C ASN A 338 8.97 -0.36 -21.64
N ILE A 339 7.90 -0.29 -20.86
CA ILE A 339 7.51 0.89 -20.10
C ILE A 339 8.15 0.86 -18.71
N LEU A 340 8.71 1.99 -18.32
CA LEU A 340 9.33 2.13 -17.00
C LEU A 340 8.33 2.62 -15.95
N TYR A 341 7.32 3.39 -16.37
CA TYR A 341 6.35 3.93 -15.45
C TYR A 341 4.98 4.17 -16.10
N GLY A 342 3.92 3.90 -15.32
CA GLY A 342 2.53 3.97 -15.76
C GLY A 342 1.83 5.28 -15.35
N PRO A 343 0.46 5.30 -15.37
CA PRO A 343 -0.32 6.48 -15.00
C PRO A 343 -0.34 6.75 -13.49
N LEU A 344 -0.72 7.96 -13.13
CA LEU A 344 -1.25 8.26 -11.79
C LEU A 344 -2.59 7.54 -11.58
N HIS A 345 -2.87 7.18 -10.35
CA HIS A 345 -4.03 6.35 -10.02
C HIS A 345 -5.37 6.99 -10.38
N THR A 346 -5.54 8.30 -10.20
CA THR A 346 -6.81 8.98 -10.41
C THR A 346 -6.63 10.33 -11.13
N LYS A 347 -7.71 10.83 -11.74
CA LYS A 347 -7.76 12.21 -12.27
C LYS A 347 -7.50 13.27 -11.19
N GLN A 348 -7.89 13.00 -9.95
CA GLN A 348 -7.59 13.89 -8.83
C GLN A 348 -6.08 13.97 -8.59
N ALA A 349 -5.35 12.86 -8.68
CA ALA A 349 -3.89 12.83 -8.55
C ALA A 349 -3.22 13.65 -9.66
N VAL A 350 -3.73 13.60 -10.91
CA VAL A 350 -3.28 14.48 -12.00
C VAL A 350 -3.48 15.97 -11.65
N SER A 351 -4.66 16.30 -11.10
CA SER A 351 -4.94 17.69 -10.67
C SER A 351 -4.03 18.15 -9.52
N MET A 352 -3.67 17.24 -8.61
CA MET A 352 -2.70 17.52 -7.54
C MET A 352 -1.30 17.75 -8.08
N PHE A 353 -0.86 16.93 -9.05
CA PHE A 353 0.41 17.11 -9.75
C PHE A 353 0.51 18.50 -10.39
N VAL A 354 -0.51 18.88 -11.18
CA VAL A 354 -0.53 20.20 -11.85
C VAL A 354 -0.42 21.34 -10.84
N ARG A 355 -1.22 21.28 -9.75
CA ARG A 355 -1.15 22.30 -8.69
C ARG A 355 0.22 22.37 -8.02
N ALA A 356 0.84 21.23 -7.75
CA ALA A 356 2.16 21.21 -7.12
C ALA A 356 3.25 21.81 -8.02
N VAL A 357 3.22 21.53 -9.32
CA VAL A 357 4.15 22.10 -10.28
C VAL A 357 3.98 23.63 -10.37
N GLU A 358 2.73 24.13 -10.43
CA GLU A 358 2.47 25.57 -10.46
C GLU A 358 2.85 26.26 -9.14
N GLU A 359 2.62 25.59 -8.00
CA GLU A 359 3.00 26.14 -6.70
C GLU A 359 4.53 26.18 -6.55
N ALA A 360 5.24 25.17 -7.02
CA ALA A 360 6.71 25.18 -7.04
C ALA A 360 7.25 26.36 -7.85
N LYS A 361 6.68 26.65 -9.03
CA LYS A 361 7.06 27.83 -9.83
C LYS A 361 6.79 29.15 -9.11
N LYS A 362 5.63 29.28 -8.43
CA LYS A 362 5.29 30.50 -7.66
C LYS A 362 6.25 30.73 -6.50
N GLN A 363 6.76 29.66 -5.90
CA GLN A 363 7.73 29.73 -4.80
C GLN A 363 9.18 29.89 -5.27
N GLY A 364 9.42 30.14 -6.57
CA GLY A 364 10.73 30.43 -7.15
C GLY A 364 11.41 29.23 -7.82
N GLY A 365 10.76 28.08 -7.87
CA GLY A 365 11.29 26.87 -8.52
C GLY A 365 11.31 26.99 -10.04
N THR A 366 12.34 26.39 -10.64
CA THR A 366 12.50 26.25 -12.09
C THR A 366 12.30 24.80 -12.49
N VAL A 367 11.31 24.52 -13.34
CA VAL A 367 11.11 23.20 -13.92
C VAL A 367 12.16 23.00 -15.02
N VAL A 368 13.14 22.14 -14.78
CA VAL A 368 14.22 21.83 -15.71
C VAL A 368 13.94 20.64 -16.60
N TYR A 369 12.94 19.82 -16.24
CA TYR A 369 12.40 18.72 -17.05
C TYR A 369 10.94 18.43 -16.69
N GLY A 370 10.12 18.06 -17.68
CA GLY A 370 8.74 17.62 -17.52
C GLY A 370 7.76 18.72 -17.12
N GLY A 371 6.91 18.42 -16.15
CA GLY A 371 5.92 19.35 -15.58
C GLY A 371 4.60 19.42 -16.34
N LYS A 372 4.32 18.49 -17.26
CA LYS A 372 3.12 18.51 -18.10
C LYS A 372 2.28 17.25 -17.92
N VAL A 373 0.98 17.41 -18.14
CA VAL A 373 0.07 16.30 -18.37
C VAL A 373 0.26 15.84 -19.81
N MET A 374 0.36 14.52 -20.00
CA MET A 374 0.53 13.94 -21.33
C MET A 374 -0.81 13.84 -22.06
N ASP A 375 -0.80 14.04 -23.38
CA ASP A 375 -1.98 13.83 -24.23
C ASP A 375 -2.20 12.33 -24.43
N HIS A 376 -2.92 11.73 -23.47
CA HIS A 376 -3.19 10.29 -23.41
C HIS A 376 -4.55 10.05 -22.75
N PRO A 377 -5.30 8.98 -23.10
CA PRO A 377 -6.62 8.69 -22.52
C PRO A 377 -6.62 8.45 -21.00
N GLY A 378 -5.48 7.98 -20.44
CA GLY A 378 -5.29 7.73 -19.01
C GLY A 378 -4.74 8.92 -18.23
N ASN A 379 -4.32 8.65 -17.02
CA ASN A 379 -3.87 9.65 -16.05
C ASN A 379 -2.34 9.87 -16.11
N TYR A 380 -1.79 10.13 -17.28
CA TYR A 380 -0.34 10.20 -17.46
C TYR A 380 0.19 11.63 -17.29
N VAL A 381 1.32 11.74 -16.60
CA VAL A 381 2.07 12.98 -16.41
C VAL A 381 3.54 12.75 -16.73
N GLU A 382 4.26 13.79 -17.11
CA GLU A 382 5.71 13.70 -17.31
C GLU A 382 6.42 13.64 -15.94
N PRO A 383 7.47 12.79 -15.79
CA PRO A 383 8.32 12.84 -14.61
C PRO A 383 9.01 14.19 -14.58
N THR A 384 9.09 14.81 -13.40
CA THR A 384 9.38 16.24 -13.28
C THR A 384 10.57 16.48 -12.36
N ILE A 385 11.49 17.35 -12.80
CA ILE A 385 12.63 17.83 -12.01
C ILE A 385 12.48 19.35 -11.82
N VAL A 386 12.55 19.81 -10.58
CA VAL A 386 12.48 21.22 -10.18
C VAL A 386 13.75 21.57 -9.40
N THR A 387 14.39 22.68 -9.80
CA THR A 387 15.57 23.27 -9.13
C THR A 387 15.26 24.68 -8.65
N GLY A 388 16.16 25.29 -7.87
CA GLY A 388 16.09 26.69 -7.49
C GLY A 388 15.09 27.05 -6.38
N LEU A 389 14.41 26.07 -5.79
CA LEU A 389 13.65 26.28 -4.58
C LEU A 389 14.57 26.43 -3.36
N ALA A 390 14.18 27.27 -2.41
CA ALA A 390 14.77 27.23 -1.07
C ALA A 390 14.36 25.93 -0.35
N HIS A 391 15.23 25.40 0.50
CA HIS A 391 14.96 24.13 1.22
C HIS A 391 13.75 24.23 2.16
N ASP A 392 13.45 25.44 2.66
CA ASP A 392 12.33 25.75 3.55
C ASP A 392 11.04 26.17 2.82
N ALA A 393 11.04 26.15 1.47
CA ALA A 393 9.85 26.48 0.70
C ALA A 393 8.68 25.57 1.07
N PRO A 394 7.48 26.08 1.38
CA PRO A 394 6.35 25.29 1.87
C PRO A 394 6.00 24.08 1.01
N ILE A 395 6.12 24.18 -0.33
CA ILE A 395 5.82 23.07 -1.24
C ILE A 395 6.77 21.87 -1.04
N VAL A 396 8.01 22.11 -0.61
CA VAL A 396 9.03 21.07 -0.40
C VAL A 396 8.69 20.20 0.82
N HIS A 397 7.93 20.74 1.76
CA HIS A 397 7.49 20.04 2.98
C HIS A 397 6.10 19.41 2.84
N GLN A 398 5.46 19.54 1.67
CA GLN A 398 4.17 18.92 1.38
C GLN A 398 4.37 17.70 0.50
N GLU A 399 3.90 16.56 0.95
CA GLU A 399 3.92 15.36 0.11
C GLU A 399 2.97 15.52 -1.09
N THR A 400 3.56 15.62 -2.29
CA THR A 400 2.81 15.44 -3.53
C THR A 400 3.04 14.02 -4.02
N PHE A 401 1.98 13.20 -3.97
CA PHE A 401 2.07 11.78 -4.31
C PHE A 401 2.10 11.58 -5.84
N ALA A 402 3.15 12.12 -6.47
CA ALA A 402 3.36 12.19 -7.91
C ALA A 402 4.87 12.27 -8.22
N PRO A 403 5.30 12.07 -9.49
CA PRO A 403 6.72 11.99 -9.83
C PRO A 403 7.36 13.39 -9.98
N ILE A 404 7.50 14.11 -8.88
CA ILE A 404 8.16 15.42 -8.80
C ILE A 404 9.37 15.29 -7.88
N LEU A 405 10.54 15.62 -8.41
CA LEU A 405 11.81 15.67 -7.69
C LEU A 405 12.25 17.11 -7.52
N TYR A 406 12.45 17.55 -6.28
CA TYR A 406 13.04 18.83 -5.90
C TYR A 406 14.54 18.65 -5.67
N VAL A 407 15.38 19.45 -6.33
CA VAL A 407 16.85 19.35 -6.25
C VAL A 407 17.41 20.59 -5.58
N PHE A 408 18.23 20.36 -4.56
CA PHE A 408 18.87 21.40 -3.74
C PHE A 408 20.39 21.32 -3.85
N LYS A 409 21.02 22.44 -3.56
CA LYS A 409 22.47 22.57 -3.51
C LYS A 409 22.87 22.88 -2.07
N PHE A 410 23.89 22.18 -1.56
CA PHE A 410 24.50 22.45 -0.27
C PHE A 410 26.01 22.55 -0.38
N GLN A 411 26.68 23.14 0.62
CA GLN A 411 28.13 23.37 0.64
C GLN A 411 28.88 22.41 1.57
N ASP A 412 28.31 22.09 2.71
CA ASP A 412 28.94 21.21 3.69
C ASP A 412 27.94 20.34 4.43
N GLU A 413 28.45 19.41 5.23
CA GLU A 413 27.67 18.42 5.94
C GLU A 413 26.79 19.08 7.03
N GLU A 414 27.30 20.11 7.71
CA GLU A 414 26.57 20.79 8.79
C GLU A 414 25.32 21.47 8.23
N GLU A 415 25.44 22.18 7.10
CA GLU A 415 24.33 22.84 6.41
C GLU A 415 23.22 21.85 6.03
N VAL A 416 23.55 20.74 5.39
CA VAL A 416 22.53 19.79 4.87
C VAL A 416 21.82 19.03 5.98
N PHE A 417 22.46 18.80 7.12
CA PHE A 417 21.83 18.14 8.28
C PHE A 417 21.01 19.09 9.15
N GLU A 418 21.17 20.39 9.02
CA GLU A 418 20.28 21.40 9.62
C GLU A 418 18.95 21.53 8.86
N TRP A 419 18.93 21.17 7.54
CA TRP A 419 17.75 21.25 6.67
C TRP A 419 16.84 20.04 6.81
#